data_2e361ee7c584a2822419ba26e728381a
#
_entry.id   2e361ee7c584a2822419ba26e728381a
#
_cell.length_a   1.000
_cell.length_b   1.000
_cell.length_c   1.000
_cell.angle_alpha   90.00
_cell.angle_beta   90.00
_cell.angle_gamma   90.00
#
_symmetry.space_group_name_H-M   'P 1'
#
loop_
_entity.id
_entity.type
_entity.pdbx_description
1 polymer ?
#
loop_
_entity_poly.entity_id
_entity_poly.type
_entity_poly.pdbx_seq_one_letter_code
_entity_poly.pdbx_strand_id
1 'polypeptide(L)'
;MDNENGKPEFWESAFIEKQEMWGFEPSNSAILTKDLFIQESVKNILIPGIGYGRNAQIFKDNGIAVTGIEISKTAIEMARKHYGTDMIIHHGSATDMPFDKFQYDGIFCYALIHLLDSSEREKLIRDCYNQLSKKGYMVFTAISKEASTYGKGKLISGDRYEIFDGVKMFFYDRESIHTEFNDFGLFEITEVSENYPFFLIKCRKGGD
;
A
#
# COMPACT_ATOMS: atom_id res chain seq x y z
N MET A 1 -26.64 1.75 5.14
CA MET A 1 -25.87 2.52 4.11
C MET A 1 -24.73 3.16 4.88
N ASP A 2 -23.60 2.48 4.93
CA ASP A 2 -22.40 3.01 5.59
C ASP A 2 -21.88 4.18 4.75
N ASN A 3 -21.62 5.28 5.45
CA ASN A 3 -21.18 6.53 4.84
C ASN A 3 -19.75 6.33 4.26
N GLU A 4 -19.63 5.94 3.00
CA GLU A 4 -18.35 5.74 2.30
C GLU A 4 -17.53 7.04 2.15
N ASN A 5 -18.16 8.19 2.44
CA ASN A 5 -17.56 9.52 2.33
C ASN A 5 -16.61 9.91 3.48
N GLY A 6 -16.48 9.11 4.52
CA GLY A 6 -15.68 9.47 5.71
C GLY A 6 -14.17 9.11 5.63
N LYS A 7 -13.73 8.30 4.64
CA LYS A 7 -12.32 7.88 4.56
C LYS A 7 -11.33 9.01 4.28
N PRO A 8 -11.61 9.93 3.32
CA PRO A 8 -10.73 11.07 3.09
C PRO A 8 -10.60 11.96 4.33
N GLU A 9 -11.72 12.22 5.00
CA GLU A 9 -11.77 13.05 6.21
C GLU A 9 -11.01 12.42 7.38
N PHE A 10 -11.10 11.10 7.54
CA PHE A 10 -10.38 10.37 8.59
C PHE A 10 -8.85 10.51 8.42
N TRP A 11 -8.32 10.21 7.22
CA TRP A 11 -6.89 10.27 6.97
C TRP A 11 -6.37 11.70 6.97
N GLU A 12 -7.13 12.65 6.42
CA GLU A 12 -6.80 14.07 6.49
C GLU A 12 -6.68 14.53 7.95
N SER A 13 -7.67 14.24 8.80
CA SER A 13 -7.64 14.57 10.22
C SER A 13 -6.47 13.90 10.95
N ALA A 14 -6.20 12.62 10.65
CA ALA A 14 -5.10 11.89 11.26
C ALA A 14 -3.73 12.52 10.94
N PHE A 15 -3.50 12.98 9.71
CA PHE A 15 -2.26 13.66 9.34
C PHE A 15 -2.17 15.08 9.90
N ILE A 16 -3.29 15.81 10.01
CA ILE A 16 -3.31 17.12 10.67
C ILE A 16 -2.93 16.98 12.15
N GLU A 17 -3.51 16.01 12.85
CA GLU A 17 -3.35 15.86 14.29
C GLU A 17 -2.02 15.21 14.70
N LYS A 18 -1.62 14.15 14.00
CA LYS A 18 -0.51 13.28 14.38
C LYS A 18 0.75 13.48 13.53
N GLN A 19 0.64 14.26 12.44
CA GLN A 19 1.74 14.57 11.53
C GLN A 19 2.58 13.34 11.14
N GLU A 20 3.91 13.35 11.35
CA GLU A 20 4.84 12.27 11.02
C GLU A 20 4.74 11.09 12.02
N MET A 21 3.53 10.58 12.25
CA MET A 21 3.21 9.58 13.27
C MET A 21 4.01 8.27 13.21
N TRP A 22 4.62 7.98 12.05
CA TRP A 22 5.45 6.77 11.84
C TRP A 22 6.95 7.08 11.71
N GLY A 23 7.38 8.34 11.96
CA GLY A 23 8.78 8.76 11.82
C GLY A 23 9.24 8.83 10.36
N PHE A 24 10.55 8.94 10.16
CA PHE A 24 11.17 9.14 8.83
C PHE A 24 11.89 7.92 8.28
N GLU A 25 12.23 6.96 9.14
CA GLU A 25 12.93 5.75 8.71
C GLU A 25 12.01 4.87 7.85
N PRO A 26 12.51 4.31 6.74
CA PRO A 26 11.74 3.40 5.92
C PRO A 26 11.38 2.13 6.70
N SER A 27 10.25 1.53 6.37
CA SER A 27 9.85 0.26 6.93
C SER A 27 10.76 -0.89 6.44
N ASN A 28 10.83 -1.99 7.20
CA ASN A 28 11.53 -3.20 6.77
C ASN A 28 11.01 -3.71 5.42
N SER A 29 9.70 -3.65 5.22
CA SER A 29 9.05 -4.00 3.96
C SER A 29 9.53 -3.14 2.79
N ALA A 30 9.74 -1.84 2.99
CA ALA A 30 10.27 -0.95 1.96
C ALA A 30 11.73 -1.29 1.62
N ILE A 31 12.53 -1.62 2.62
CA ILE A 31 13.94 -2.04 2.43
C ILE A 31 13.99 -3.33 1.60
N LEU A 32 13.23 -4.37 1.98
CA LEU A 32 13.18 -5.65 1.27
C LEU A 32 12.63 -5.48 -0.17
N THR A 33 11.62 -4.63 -0.34
CA THR A 33 11.06 -4.36 -1.67
C THR A 33 12.05 -3.60 -2.55
N LYS A 34 12.77 -2.62 -2.01
CA LYS A 34 13.83 -1.90 -2.72
C LYS A 34 14.94 -2.86 -3.19
N ASP A 35 15.36 -3.81 -2.35
CA ASP A 35 16.38 -4.80 -2.72
C ASP A 35 15.90 -5.68 -3.88
N LEU A 36 14.66 -6.18 -3.83
CA LEU A 36 14.03 -6.89 -4.94
C LEU A 36 14.01 -6.05 -6.22
N PHE A 37 13.56 -4.80 -6.13
CA PHE A 37 13.41 -3.94 -7.28
C PHE A 37 14.77 -3.58 -7.93
N ILE A 38 15.82 -3.40 -7.13
CA ILE A 38 17.20 -3.22 -7.66
C ILE A 38 17.67 -4.47 -8.37
N GLN A 39 17.51 -5.64 -7.75
CA GLN A 39 17.90 -6.94 -8.34
C GLN A 39 17.20 -7.16 -9.68
N GLU A 40 15.92 -6.82 -9.78
CA GLU A 40 15.10 -7.00 -10.99
C GLU A 40 15.17 -5.80 -11.97
N SER A 41 16.06 -4.86 -11.71
CA SER A 41 16.32 -3.69 -12.57
C SER A 41 15.10 -2.78 -12.81
N VAL A 42 14.19 -2.69 -11.84
CA VAL A 42 13.02 -1.79 -11.83
C VAL A 42 13.50 -0.34 -11.90
N LYS A 43 12.90 0.48 -12.76
CA LYS A 43 13.28 1.87 -12.97
C LYS A 43 12.25 2.87 -12.49
N ASN A 44 10.98 2.49 -12.50
CA ASN A 44 9.88 3.35 -12.07
C ASN A 44 8.85 2.55 -11.29
N ILE A 45 8.29 3.17 -10.26
CA ILE A 45 7.30 2.52 -9.39
C ILE A 45 6.10 3.42 -9.11
N LEU A 46 4.96 2.77 -8.87
CA LEU A 46 3.76 3.39 -8.30
C LEU A 46 3.63 2.98 -6.83
N ILE A 47 3.31 3.95 -5.97
CA ILE A 47 3.04 3.73 -4.54
C ILE A 47 1.61 4.20 -4.22
N PRO A 48 0.60 3.31 -4.27
CA PRO A 48 -0.73 3.62 -3.78
C PRO A 48 -0.74 3.81 -2.26
N GLY A 49 -1.30 4.93 -1.78
CA GLY A 49 -1.28 5.30 -0.36
C GLY A 49 0.11 5.69 0.11
N ILE A 50 0.80 6.57 -0.64
CA ILE A 50 2.19 6.96 -0.36
C ILE A 50 2.37 7.67 0.99
N GLY A 51 1.29 8.23 1.57
CA GLY A 51 1.35 9.03 2.78
C GLY A 51 2.26 10.25 2.62
N TYR A 52 2.97 10.60 3.67
CA TYR A 52 3.97 11.68 3.61
C TYR A 52 5.33 11.25 3.01
N GLY A 53 5.39 10.11 2.30
CA GLY A 53 6.54 9.74 1.48
C GLY A 53 7.68 9.02 2.21
N ARG A 54 7.55 8.67 3.48
CA ARG A 54 8.59 8.03 4.29
C ARG A 54 9.24 6.81 3.62
N ASN A 55 8.42 5.93 3.02
CA ASN A 55 8.88 4.75 2.31
C ASN A 55 9.30 5.03 0.85
N ALA A 56 8.93 6.18 0.30
CA ALA A 56 9.25 6.54 -1.08
C ALA A 56 10.71 6.95 -1.27
N GLN A 57 11.28 7.62 -0.25
CA GLN A 57 12.63 8.18 -0.34
C GLN A 57 13.70 7.11 -0.61
N ILE A 58 13.59 5.94 0.03
CA ILE A 58 14.58 4.87 -0.16
C ILE A 58 14.66 4.37 -1.62
N PHE A 59 13.56 4.40 -2.36
CA PHE A 59 13.55 4.07 -3.79
C PHE A 59 14.22 5.17 -4.62
N LYS A 60 13.90 6.43 -4.35
CA LYS A 60 14.52 7.59 -5.02
C LYS A 60 16.03 7.61 -4.81
N ASP A 61 16.50 7.40 -3.59
CA ASP A 61 17.93 7.38 -3.25
C ASP A 61 18.69 6.26 -3.98
N ASN A 62 17.97 5.25 -4.47
CA ASN A 62 18.51 4.17 -5.27
C ASN A 62 18.23 4.30 -6.78
N GLY A 63 17.85 5.50 -7.24
CA GLY A 63 17.68 5.82 -8.66
C GLY A 63 16.41 5.25 -9.29
N ILE A 64 15.40 4.89 -8.48
CA ILE A 64 14.09 4.43 -8.93
C ILE A 64 13.12 5.62 -8.92
N ALA A 65 12.54 5.95 -10.07
CA ALA A 65 11.54 7.00 -10.15
C ALA A 65 10.24 6.59 -9.43
N VAL A 66 9.69 7.51 -8.63
CA VAL A 66 8.50 7.24 -7.80
C VAL A 66 7.35 8.12 -8.24
N THR A 67 6.19 7.50 -8.47
CA THR A 67 4.88 8.14 -8.55
C THR A 67 4.03 7.67 -7.37
N GLY A 68 3.35 8.57 -6.69
CA GLY A 68 2.47 8.27 -5.56
C GLY A 68 1.00 8.57 -5.84
N ILE A 69 0.12 7.93 -5.08
CA ILE A 69 -1.29 8.29 -4.97
C ILE A 69 -1.57 8.49 -3.49
N GLU A 70 -2.19 9.61 -3.12
CA GLU A 70 -2.52 9.92 -1.74
C GLU A 70 -3.85 10.68 -1.64
N ILE A 71 -4.67 10.29 -0.68
CA ILE A 71 -5.99 10.88 -0.47
C ILE A 71 -5.95 12.15 0.40
N SER A 72 -4.94 12.26 1.26
CA SER A 72 -4.75 13.40 2.17
C SER A 72 -3.90 14.49 1.53
N LYS A 73 -4.45 15.71 1.45
CA LYS A 73 -3.68 16.89 1.00
C LYS A 73 -2.56 17.23 1.98
N THR A 74 -2.83 17.13 3.26
CA THR A 74 -1.83 17.38 4.31
C THR A 74 -0.64 16.42 4.16
N ALA A 75 -0.87 15.13 3.94
CA ALA A 75 0.21 14.18 3.70
C ALA A 75 1.02 14.51 2.44
N ILE A 76 0.38 14.93 1.35
CA ILE A 76 1.06 15.38 0.13
C ILE A 76 1.93 16.61 0.39
N GLU A 77 1.43 17.58 1.14
CA GLU A 77 2.19 18.79 1.51
C GLU A 77 3.40 18.43 2.38
N MET A 78 3.24 17.52 3.34
CA MET A 78 4.32 16.99 4.15
C MET A 78 5.37 16.27 3.29
N ALA A 79 4.95 15.42 2.35
CA ALA A 79 5.86 14.74 1.42
C ALA A 79 6.68 15.75 0.60
N ARG A 80 6.06 16.79 0.07
CA ARG A 80 6.74 17.86 -0.66
C ARG A 80 7.72 18.65 0.21
N LYS A 81 7.35 18.92 1.46
CA LYS A 81 8.20 19.63 2.41
C LYS A 81 9.46 18.82 2.77
N HIS A 82 9.32 17.51 2.97
CA HIS A 82 10.42 16.66 3.43
C HIS A 82 11.30 16.12 2.31
N TYR A 83 10.70 15.83 1.14
CA TYR A 83 11.38 15.08 0.07
C TYR A 83 11.42 15.83 -1.26
N GLY A 84 11.00 17.11 -1.28
CA GLY A 84 11.00 17.96 -2.47
C GLY A 84 9.77 17.75 -3.37
N THR A 85 9.75 18.48 -4.49
CA THR A 85 8.59 18.55 -5.40
C THR A 85 8.78 17.76 -6.70
N ASP A 86 9.88 17.07 -6.85
CA ASP A 86 10.23 16.27 -8.04
C ASP A 86 9.51 14.92 -8.11
N MET A 87 8.90 14.50 -7.00
CA MET A 87 8.07 13.30 -6.95
C MET A 87 6.63 13.64 -7.38
N ILE A 88 6.12 12.92 -8.37
CA ILE A 88 4.73 13.05 -8.80
C ILE A 88 3.82 12.37 -7.76
N ILE A 89 2.88 13.13 -7.20
CA ILE A 89 1.86 12.56 -6.30
C ILE A 89 0.49 13.00 -6.81
N HIS A 90 -0.32 12.03 -7.24
CA HIS A 90 -1.71 12.22 -7.59
C HIS A 90 -2.55 12.32 -6.32
N HIS A 91 -3.37 13.38 -6.22
CA HIS A 91 -4.32 13.51 -5.13
C HIS A 91 -5.61 12.77 -5.45
N GLY A 92 -5.91 11.74 -4.68
CA GLY A 92 -7.12 10.94 -4.83
C GLY A 92 -7.04 9.61 -4.10
N SER A 93 -8.12 8.85 -4.14
CA SER A 93 -8.17 7.51 -3.55
C SER A 93 -7.43 6.50 -4.44
N ALA A 94 -6.63 5.63 -3.82
CA ALA A 94 -6.00 4.52 -4.55
C ALA A 94 -7.02 3.57 -5.19
N THR A 95 -8.28 3.58 -4.71
CA THR A 95 -9.38 2.82 -5.31
C THR A 95 -9.97 3.47 -6.56
N ASP A 96 -9.55 4.70 -6.90
CA ASP A 96 -10.00 5.43 -8.10
C ASP A 96 -8.99 5.33 -9.26
N MET A 97 -7.93 4.53 -9.11
CA MET A 97 -6.95 4.29 -10.17
C MET A 97 -7.61 3.83 -11.48
N PRO A 98 -6.96 4.05 -12.66
CA PRO A 98 -5.67 4.71 -12.84
C PRO A 98 -5.77 6.25 -12.89
N PHE A 99 -4.74 6.96 -12.40
CA PHE A 99 -4.63 8.42 -12.49
C PHE A 99 -3.86 8.88 -13.72
N ASP A 100 -3.12 7.97 -14.34
CA ASP A 100 -2.37 8.20 -15.58
C ASP A 100 -2.39 6.95 -16.47
N LYS A 101 -1.70 7.01 -17.61
CA LYS A 101 -1.59 5.91 -18.57
C LYS A 101 -0.22 5.24 -18.56
N PHE A 102 0.62 5.55 -17.56
CA PHE A 102 1.94 4.95 -17.48
C PHE A 102 1.85 3.48 -17.08
N GLN A 103 2.81 2.71 -17.58
CA GLN A 103 3.08 1.36 -17.12
C GLN A 103 4.28 1.41 -16.18
N TYR A 104 4.14 0.83 -15.02
CA TYR A 104 5.15 0.83 -13.98
C TYR A 104 5.89 -0.51 -13.94
N ASP A 105 7.21 -0.47 -13.79
CA ASP A 105 8.03 -1.68 -13.62
C ASP A 105 7.79 -2.33 -12.25
N GLY A 106 7.44 -1.51 -11.26
CA GLY A 106 7.11 -1.96 -9.92
C GLY A 106 5.94 -1.23 -9.30
N ILE A 107 5.24 -1.90 -8.38
CA ILE A 107 4.22 -1.31 -7.52
C ILE A 107 4.51 -1.72 -6.08
N PHE A 108 4.52 -0.76 -5.17
CA PHE A 108 4.67 -1.00 -3.74
C PHE A 108 3.50 -0.42 -2.96
N CYS A 109 2.62 -1.28 -2.45
CA CYS A 109 1.44 -0.88 -1.68
C CYS A 109 1.65 -1.26 -0.20
N TYR A 110 2.03 -0.28 0.62
CA TYR A 110 2.36 -0.47 2.02
C TYR A 110 1.19 -0.14 2.94
N ALA A 111 0.79 -1.09 3.78
CA ALA A 111 -0.16 -0.93 4.88
C ALA A 111 -1.51 -0.28 4.49
N LEU A 112 -1.96 -0.45 3.24
CA LEU A 112 -3.20 0.12 2.73
C LEU A 112 -4.29 -0.93 2.52
N ILE A 113 -3.96 -2.06 1.89
CA ILE A 113 -4.96 -3.03 1.40
C ILE A 113 -5.89 -3.55 2.51
N HIS A 114 -5.38 -3.75 3.70
CA HIS A 114 -6.16 -4.26 4.82
C HIS A 114 -7.16 -3.24 5.41
N LEU A 115 -7.08 -1.96 5.02
CA LEU A 115 -8.02 -0.91 5.40
C LEU A 115 -9.26 -0.87 4.50
N LEU A 116 -9.20 -1.57 3.37
CA LEU A 116 -10.22 -1.56 2.33
C LEU A 116 -11.28 -2.65 2.56
N ASP A 117 -12.46 -2.46 2.01
CA ASP A 117 -13.45 -3.54 1.95
C ASP A 117 -13.13 -4.54 0.84
N SER A 118 -13.91 -5.61 0.72
CA SER A 118 -13.63 -6.69 -0.21
C SER A 118 -13.62 -6.22 -1.67
N SER A 119 -14.58 -5.40 -2.07
CA SER A 119 -14.70 -4.89 -3.45
C SER A 119 -13.57 -3.91 -3.79
N GLU A 120 -13.19 -3.08 -2.83
CA GLU A 120 -12.09 -2.14 -2.96
C GLU A 120 -10.73 -2.87 -3.04
N ARG A 121 -10.52 -3.93 -2.24
CA ARG A 121 -9.31 -4.75 -2.31
C ARG A 121 -9.15 -5.41 -3.67
N GLU A 122 -10.21 -6.05 -4.15
CA GLU A 122 -10.23 -6.68 -5.48
C GLU A 122 -9.92 -5.66 -6.59
N LYS A 123 -10.56 -4.49 -6.53
CA LYS A 123 -10.31 -3.41 -7.48
C LYS A 123 -8.88 -2.91 -7.42
N LEU A 124 -8.34 -2.64 -6.23
CA LEU A 124 -6.97 -2.16 -6.05
C LEU A 124 -5.94 -3.13 -6.62
N ILE A 125 -6.06 -4.43 -6.32
CA ILE A 125 -5.14 -5.47 -6.83
C ILE A 125 -5.19 -5.50 -8.37
N ARG A 126 -6.39 -5.54 -8.94
CA ARG A 126 -6.61 -5.57 -10.39
C ARG A 126 -6.05 -4.32 -11.07
N ASP A 127 -6.31 -3.14 -10.54
CA ASP A 127 -5.83 -1.89 -11.13
C ASP A 127 -4.31 -1.76 -11.04
N CYS A 128 -3.71 -2.17 -9.93
CA CYS A 128 -2.26 -2.30 -9.80
C CYS A 128 -1.70 -3.25 -10.87
N TYR A 129 -2.26 -4.45 -11.00
CA TYR A 129 -1.81 -5.40 -12.00
C TYR A 129 -1.94 -4.89 -13.44
N ASN A 130 -3.01 -4.16 -13.74
CA ASN A 130 -3.23 -3.57 -15.06
C ASN A 130 -2.20 -2.49 -15.39
N GLN A 131 -1.78 -1.70 -14.40
CA GLN A 131 -0.73 -0.68 -14.57
C GLN A 131 0.71 -1.22 -14.51
N LEU A 132 0.92 -2.50 -14.22
CA LEU A 132 2.25 -3.11 -14.35
C LEU A 132 2.66 -3.28 -15.82
N SER A 133 3.91 -2.97 -16.10
CA SER A 133 4.58 -3.39 -17.34
C SER A 133 4.70 -4.92 -17.42
N LYS A 134 4.92 -5.47 -18.63
CA LYS A 134 5.24 -6.89 -18.79
C LYS A 134 6.46 -7.25 -17.96
N LYS A 135 6.41 -8.36 -17.23
CA LYS A 135 7.43 -8.82 -16.27
C LYS A 135 7.61 -7.93 -15.05
N GLY A 136 6.77 -6.89 -14.86
CA GLY A 136 6.82 -6.02 -13.69
C GLY A 136 6.40 -6.74 -12.40
N TYR A 137 6.77 -6.15 -11.27
CA TYR A 137 6.56 -6.70 -9.94
C TYR A 137 5.59 -5.83 -9.14
N MET A 138 4.67 -6.44 -8.40
CA MET A 138 3.93 -5.72 -7.37
C MET A 138 4.11 -6.38 -6.01
N VAL A 139 4.31 -5.54 -5.01
CA VAL A 139 4.54 -5.94 -3.62
C VAL A 139 3.52 -5.25 -2.74
N PHE A 140 2.78 -6.04 -1.98
CA PHE A 140 1.81 -5.55 -1.00
C PHE A 140 2.23 -5.92 0.41
N THR A 141 1.89 -5.08 1.39
CA THR A 141 1.94 -5.48 2.78
C THR A 141 0.54 -5.54 3.37
N ALA A 142 0.25 -6.60 4.07
CA ALA A 142 -1.05 -6.83 4.70
C ALA A 142 -0.89 -7.30 6.14
N ILE A 143 -1.68 -6.75 7.07
CA ILE A 143 -1.65 -7.15 8.48
C ILE A 143 -2.09 -8.61 8.64
N SER A 144 -1.32 -9.36 9.42
CA SER A 144 -1.57 -10.79 9.68
C SER A 144 -2.60 -11.00 10.81
N LYS A 145 -3.30 -12.12 10.78
CA LYS A 145 -4.10 -12.64 11.91
C LYS A 145 -3.27 -12.88 13.18
N GLU A 146 -1.94 -12.94 13.08
CA GLU A 146 -1.04 -13.02 14.23
C GLU A 146 -0.94 -11.68 14.99
N ALA A 147 -1.48 -10.59 14.44
CA ALA A 147 -1.50 -9.30 15.11
C ALA A 147 -2.34 -9.36 16.39
N SER A 148 -1.81 -8.77 17.46
CA SER A 148 -2.49 -8.74 18.76
C SER A 148 -3.87 -8.07 18.76
N THR A 149 -4.20 -7.36 17.69
CA THR A 149 -5.48 -6.70 17.46
C THR A 149 -6.51 -7.56 16.72
N TYR A 150 -6.11 -8.70 16.14
CA TYR A 150 -7.04 -9.63 15.52
C TYR A 150 -8.08 -10.17 16.51
N GLY A 151 -9.32 -10.21 16.09
CA GLY A 151 -10.44 -10.65 16.94
C GLY A 151 -10.86 -9.63 18.01
N LYS A 152 -10.25 -8.46 18.06
CA LYS A 152 -10.64 -7.36 18.97
C LYS A 152 -11.48 -6.33 18.25
N GLY A 153 -12.31 -5.62 19.03
CA GLY A 153 -13.23 -4.64 18.49
C GLY A 153 -14.53 -5.25 17.97
N LYS A 154 -15.22 -4.54 17.09
CA LYS A 154 -16.51 -4.96 16.54
C LYS A 154 -16.31 -5.74 15.23
N LEU A 155 -16.75 -6.99 15.20
CA LEU A 155 -16.76 -7.78 13.96
C LEU A 155 -17.70 -7.13 12.94
N ILE A 156 -17.21 -6.91 11.72
CA ILE A 156 -17.99 -6.36 10.60
C ILE A 156 -18.39 -7.51 9.66
N SER A 157 -17.42 -8.27 9.17
CA SER A 157 -17.65 -9.42 8.30
C SER A 157 -16.39 -10.29 8.19
N GLY A 158 -16.52 -11.61 8.27
CA GLY A 158 -15.37 -12.52 8.17
C GLY A 158 -14.25 -12.13 9.12
N ASP A 159 -13.07 -11.85 8.58
CA ASP A 159 -11.89 -11.43 9.34
C ASP A 159 -11.69 -9.91 9.37
N ARG A 160 -12.78 -9.12 9.14
CA ARG A 160 -12.77 -7.67 9.18
C ARG A 160 -13.38 -7.15 10.46
N TYR A 161 -12.63 -6.33 11.18
CA TYR A 161 -13.02 -5.75 12.47
C TYR A 161 -12.90 -4.23 12.45
N GLU A 162 -13.84 -3.56 13.13
CA GLU A 162 -13.69 -2.16 13.50
C GLU A 162 -12.93 -2.11 14.82
N ILE A 163 -11.71 -1.59 14.75
CA ILE A 163 -10.81 -1.40 15.88
C ILE A 163 -10.55 0.11 16.02
N PHE A 164 -9.97 0.58 17.08
CA PHE A 164 -9.59 1.99 17.31
C PHE A 164 -10.39 3.04 16.51
N ASP A 165 -11.22 3.81 17.14
CA ASP A 165 -11.85 5.03 16.60
C ASP A 165 -12.47 4.90 15.19
N GLY A 166 -13.05 3.75 14.87
CA GLY A 166 -13.72 3.52 13.59
C GLY A 166 -12.85 2.99 12.47
N VAL A 167 -11.56 2.70 12.72
CA VAL A 167 -10.68 2.07 11.72
C VAL A 167 -11.15 0.64 11.48
N LYS A 168 -11.50 0.34 10.24
CA LYS A 168 -11.92 -0.99 9.81
C LYS A 168 -10.75 -1.70 9.15
N MET A 169 -10.36 -2.87 9.68
CA MET A 169 -9.22 -3.63 9.19
C MET A 169 -9.61 -5.08 8.89
N PHE A 170 -9.20 -5.57 7.73
CA PHE A 170 -9.25 -6.98 7.37
C PHE A 170 -7.91 -7.63 7.70
N PHE A 171 -7.92 -8.74 8.43
CA PHE A 171 -6.71 -9.46 8.83
C PHE A 171 -6.49 -10.65 7.92
N TYR A 172 -5.29 -10.74 7.38
CA TYR A 172 -4.91 -11.77 6.40
C TYR A 172 -4.33 -13.01 7.04
N ASP A 173 -4.56 -14.13 6.39
CA ASP A 173 -3.80 -15.37 6.49
C ASP A 173 -3.35 -15.80 5.08
N ARG A 174 -2.61 -16.91 4.98
CA ARG A 174 -2.12 -17.40 3.70
C ARG A 174 -3.24 -17.80 2.74
N GLU A 175 -4.37 -18.32 3.25
CA GLU A 175 -5.52 -18.72 2.45
C GLU A 175 -6.18 -17.51 1.79
N SER A 176 -6.45 -16.45 2.54
CA SER A 176 -7.00 -15.20 2.00
C SER A 176 -6.07 -14.52 1.00
N ILE A 177 -4.74 -14.59 1.23
CA ILE A 177 -3.76 -14.09 0.26
C ILE A 177 -3.82 -14.91 -1.03
N HIS A 178 -3.84 -16.22 -0.96
CA HIS A 178 -3.98 -17.06 -2.16
C HIS A 178 -5.29 -16.78 -2.90
N THR A 179 -6.39 -16.60 -2.16
CA THR A 179 -7.71 -16.29 -2.76
C THR A 179 -7.69 -14.97 -3.53
N GLU A 180 -7.04 -13.93 -3.00
CA GLU A 180 -7.06 -12.60 -3.62
C GLU A 180 -5.95 -12.38 -4.67
N PHE A 181 -4.80 -13.07 -4.58
CA PHE A 181 -3.61 -12.75 -5.38
C PHE A 181 -3.17 -13.82 -6.39
N ASN A 182 -3.67 -15.07 -6.33
CA ASN A 182 -3.20 -16.14 -7.23
C ASN A 182 -3.33 -15.78 -8.72
N ASP A 183 -4.44 -15.18 -9.12
CA ASP A 183 -4.69 -14.81 -10.52
C ASP A 183 -3.83 -13.62 -10.99
N PHE A 184 -3.09 -13.01 -10.08
CA PHE A 184 -2.22 -11.86 -10.33
C PHE A 184 -0.73 -12.20 -10.26
N GLY A 185 -0.38 -13.47 -10.45
CA GLY A 185 1.00 -13.91 -10.53
C GLY A 185 1.72 -13.97 -9.18
N LEU A 186 1.00 -14.32 -8.12
CA LEU A 186 1.56 -14.55 -6.79
C LEU A 186 2.69 -15.59 -6.85
N PHE A 187 3.88 -15.26 -6.37
CA PHE A 187 5.01 -16.20 -6.36
C PHE A 187 5.67 -16.36 -4.99
N GLU A 188 5.49 -15.41 -4.07
CA GLU A 188 6.08 -15.48 -2.74
C GLU A 188 5.23 -14.76 -1.69
N ILE A 189 5.13 -15.35 -0.51
CA ILE A 189 4.54 -14.77 0.70
C ILE A 189 5.56 -14.90 1.82
N THR A 190 6.07 -13.78 2.33
CA THR A 190 7.02 -13.73 3.45
C THR A 190 6.38 -13.01 4.64
N GLU A 191 6.69 -13.44 5.85
CA GLU A 191 6.32 -12.71 7.06
C GLU A 191 7.36 -11.63 7.33
N VAL A 192 6.91 -10.46 7.72
CA VAL A 192 7.77 -9.33 8.07
C VAL A 192 7.28 -8.69 9.36
N SER A 193 8.21 -8.45 10.28
CA SER A 193 7.93 -7.76 11.53
C SER A 193 8.11 -6.25 11.33
N GLU A 194 7.02 -5.54 11.52
CA GLU A 194 6.96 -4.08 11.62
C GLU A 194 6.47 -3.72 13.04
N ASN A 195 5.67 -2.65 13.19
CA ASN A 195 4.95 -2.41 14.45
C ASN A 195 3.93 -3.50 14.77
N TYR A 196 3.49 -4.22 13.74
CA TYR A 196 2.64 -5.42 13.80
C TYR A 196 3.22 -6.49 12.87
N PRO A 197 2.84 -7.77 13.02
CA PRO A 197 3.18 -8.81 12.05
C PRO A 197 2.43 -8.56 10.75
N PHE A 198 3.17 -8.46 9.65
CA PHE A 198 2.65 -8.30 8.31
C PHE A 198 3.07 -9.48 7.43
N PHE A 199 2.30 -9.71 6.38
CA PHE A 199 2.76 -10.43 5.20
C PHE A 199 3.31 -9.45 4.17
N LEU A 200 4.43 -9.82 3.53
CA LEU A 200 4.96 -9.23 2.31
C LEU A 200 4.56 -10.15 1.15
N ILE A 201 3.64 -9.70 0.33
CA ILE A 201 2.99 -10.45 -0.75
C ILE A 201 3.62 -9.99 -2.06
N LYS A 202 4.28 -10.91 -2.77
CA LYS A 202 5.01 -10.60 -3.99
C LYS A 202 4.36 -11.26 -5.20
N CYS A 203 4.04 -10.46 -6.21
CA CYS A 203 3.46 -10.90 -7.46
C CYS A 203 4.28 -10.41 -8.64
N ARG A 204 4.23 -11.16 -9.76
CA ARG A 204 4.91 -10.82 -10.99
C ARG A 204 3.97 -10.96 -12.18
N LYS A 205 3.90 -9.94 -13.03
CA LYS A 205 3.13 -10.00 -14.26
C LYS A 205 3.81 -10.87 -15.30
N GLY A 206 3.05 -11.71 -15.99
CA GLY A 206 3.56 -12.52 -17.10
C GLY A 206 4.19 -11.69 -18.21
N GLY A 207 4.98 -12.36 -19.05
CA GLY A 207 5.75 -11.72 -20.14
C GLY A 207 5.18 -11.89 -21.54
N ASP A 208 4.03 -12.57 -21.67
CA ASP A 208 3.45 -12.91 -22.98
C ASP A 208 2.61 -11.79 -23.59
#